data_5bfc06a85d5ab398bd22f611720133b0
#
_entry.id   5bfc06a85d5ab398bd22f611720133b0
#
_cell.length_a   1.000
_cell.length_b   1.000
_cell.length_c   1.000
_cell.angle_alpha   90.00
_cell.angle_beta   90.00
_cell.angle_gamma   90.00
#
_symmetry.space_group_name_H-M   'P 1'
#
loop_
_entity.id
_entity.type
_entity.pdbx_description
1 polymer ?
#
loop_
_entity_poly.entity_id
_entity_poly.type
_entity_poly.pdbx_seq_one_letter_code
_entity_poly.pdbx_strand_id
1 'polypeptide(L)'
;MPANEEFATVFGALRAILAAHADRLNISKDTADYFVADSLRMRYRGNPVMFGAVRMGKNYVSFHFMPVYMSEQLRRSIPPDLRKRMQGKACFNFTRVDDVLLAELEALTATGIERFRDFRWPARRR
;
A
#
# COMPACT_ATOMS: atom_id res chain seq x y z
N MET A 1 25.05 -7.65 4.12
CA MET A 1 24.35 -8.84 3.65
C MET A 1 23.62 -8.50 2.37
N PRO A 2 23.79 -9.32 1.33
CA PRO A 2 23.12 -9.03 0.06
C PRO A 2 21.61 -8.89 0.21
N ALA A 3 20.97 -9.76 0.99
CA ALA A 3 19.53 -9.70 1.18
C ALA A 3 19.11 -8.38 1.81
N ASN A 4 19.87 -7.88 2.76
CA ASN A 4 19.54 -6.62 3.43
C ASN A 4 19.67 -5.43 2.49
N GLU A 5 20.70 -5.44 1.65
CA GLU A 5 20.88 -4.37 0.70
C GLU A 5 19.76 -4.37 -0.34
N GLU A 6 19.41 -5.54 -0.81
CA GLU A 6 18.32 -5.63 -1.78
C GLU A 6 16.99 -5.23 -1.15
N PHE A 7 16.77 -5.63 0.09
CA PHE A 7 15.54 -5.24 0.78
C PHE A 7 15.44 -3.74 0.96
N ALA A 8 16.56 -3.08 1.25
CA ALA A 8 16.56 -1.62 1.37
C ALA A 8 16.17 -0.97 0.03
N THR A 9 16.66 -1.53 -1.08
CA THR A 9 16.29 -1.02 -2.40
C THR A 9 14.82 -1.26 -2.70
N VAL A 10 14.32 -2.45 -2.37
CA VAL A 10 12.90 -2.76 -2.53
C VAL A 10 12.05 -1.83 -1.68
N PHE A 11 12.45 -1.64 -0.43
CA PHE A 11 11.72 -0.74 0.47
C PHE A 11 11.65 0.66 -0.10
N GLY A 12 12.77 1.19 -0.59
CA GLY A 12 12.81 2.52 -1.17
C GLY A 12 11.90 2.67 -2.38
N ALA A 13 11.88 1.63 -3.23
CA ALA A 13 11.03 1.66 -4.42
C ALA A 13 9.56 1.64 -4.05
N LEU A 14 9.18 0.81 -3.07
CA LEU A 14 7.79 0.74 -2.63
C LEU A 14 7.38 2.00 -1.90
N ARG A 15 8.27 2.52 -1.05
CA ARG A 15 8.01 3.76 -0.34
C ARG A 15 7.74 4.90 -1.32
N ALA A 16 8.49 4.95 -2.41
CA ALA A 16 8.33 6.01 -3.39
C ALA A 16 6.94 6.01 -4.02
N ILE A 17 6.34 4.83 -4.17
CA ILE A 17 4.99 4.73 -4.72
C ILE A 17 3.99 5.46 -3.83
N LEU A 18 4.07 5.26 -2.52
CA LEU A 18 3.18 5.95 -1.59
C LEU A 18 3.58 7.42 -1.43
N ALA A 19 4.87 7.70 -1.37
CA ALA A 19 5.35 9.05 -1.13
C ALA A 19 4.95 10.00 -2.27
N ALA A 20 4.72 9.46 -3.46
CA ALA A 20 4.26 10.28 -4.59
C ALA A 20 2.91 10.91 -4.32
N HIS A 21 2.15 10.38 -3.37
CA HIS A 21 0.83 10.91 -3.01
C HIS A 21 0.81 11.56 -1.64
N ALA A 22 1.99 11.93 -1.13
CA ALA A 22 2.10 12.43 0.24
C ALA A 22 1.27 13.69 0.47
N ASP A 23 1.05 14.48 -0.56
CA ASP A 23 0.25 15.70 -0.44
C ASP A 23 -1.22 15.41 -0.16
N ARG A 24 -1.65 14.19 -0.37
CA ARG A 24 -3.04 13.77 -0.14
C ARG A 24 -3.17 12.86 1.07
N LEU A 25 -2.08 12.61 1.76
CA LEU A 25 -2.05 11.65 2.85
C LEU A 25 -1.33 12.28 4.04
N ASN A 26 -1.44 11.62 5.17
CA ASN A 26 -0.72 12.01 6.37
C ASN A 26 0.34 10.95 6.67
N ILE A 27 1.59 11.32 6.56
CA ILE A 27 2.68 10.39 6.83
C ILE A 27 2.86 10.32 8.33
N SER A 28 2.44 9.22 8.92
CA SER A 28 2.45 9.06 10.36
C SER A 28 3.69 8.32 10.87
N LYS A 29 4.41 7.65 9.97
CA LYS A 29 5.65 6.99 10.34
C LYS A 29 6.56 6.95 9.12
N ASP A 30 7.82 7.28 9.31
CA ASP A 30 8.78 7.30 8.20
C ASP A 30 10.15 6.97 8.77
N THR A 31 10.44 5.69 8.88
CA THR A 31 11.73 5.20 9.36
C THR A 31 12.43 4.41 8.27
N ALA A 32 13.60 3.92 8.55
CA ALA A 32 14.38 3.19 7.56
C ALA A 32 13.72 1.87 7.15
N ASP A 33 12.82 1.35 7.98
CA ASP A 33 12.20 0.05 7.71
C ASP A 33 10.68 0.07 7.81
N TYR A 34 10.06 1.24 8.02
CA TYR A 34 8.61 1.28 8.15
C TYR A 34 8.10 2.65 7.77
N PHE A 35 7.22 2.67 6.78
CA PHE A 35 6.62 3.90 6.26
C PHE A 35 5.11 3.73 6.28
N VAL A 36 4.39 4.66 6.92
CA VAL A 36 2.94 4.58 7.05
C VAL A 36 2.31 5.87 6.57
N ALA A 37 1.34 5.72 5.67
CA ALA A 37 0.57 6.84 5.14
C ALA A 37 -0.89 6.63 5.49
N ASP A 38 -1.46 7.58 6.23
CA ASP A 38 -2.85 7.50 6.67
C ASP A 38 -3.73 8.41 5.83
N SER A 39 -5.00 8.06 5.77
CA SER A 39 -5.99 8.92 5.14
C SER A 39 -6.11 10.22 5.90
N LEU A 40 -6.27 11.33 5.18
CA LEU A 40 -6.48 12.63 5.81
C LEU A 40 -7.88 12.76 6.41
N ARG A 41 -8.87 12.14 5.79
CA ARG A 41 -10.26 12.37 6.16
C ARG A 41 -10.95 11.16 6.73
N MET A 42 -10.55 9.99 6.30
CA MET A 42 -11.27 8.79 6.69
C MET A 42 -10.88 8.37 8.09
N ARG A 43 -11.89 8.13 8.91
CA ARG A 43 -11.70 7.73 10.29
C ARG A 43 -12.51 6.49 10.59
N TYR A 44 -11.97 5.68 11.45
CA TYR A 44 -12.69 4.52 11.97
C TYR A 44 -12.53 4.54 13.48
N ARG A 45 -13.65 4.69 14.17
CA ARG A 45 -13.66 4.75 15.62
C ARG A 45 -12.75 5.86 16.15
N GLY A 46 -12.75 7.00 15.44
CA GLY A 46 -11.97 8.16 15.88
C GLY A 46 -10.53 8.16 15.45
N ASN A 47 -10.04 7.08 14.86
CA ASN A 47 -8.65 6.98 14.44
C ASN A 47 -8.51 7.09 12.93
N PRO A 48 -7.42 7.69 12.44
CA PRO A 48 -7.20 7.74 11.00
C PRO A 48 -7.12 6.34 10.42
N VAL A 49 -7.69 6.17 9.24
CA VAL A 49 -7.61 4.90 8.53
C VAL A 49 -6.32 4.89 7.72
N MET A 50 -5.53 3.84 7.87
CA MET A 50 -4.30 3.70 7.10
C MET A 50 -4.64 3.52 5.63
N PHE A 51 -4.02 4.34 4.77
CA PHE A 51 -4.15 4.17 3.33
C PHE A 51 -3.20 3.11 2.82
N GLY A 52 -1.95 3.21 3.22
CA GLY A 52 -0.95 2.25 2.81
C GLY A 52 0.27 2.30 3.71
N ALA A 53 1.07 1.25 3.65
CA ALA A 53 2.28 1.17 4.45
C ALA A 53 3.28 0.28 3.75
N VAL A 54 4.56 0.54 4.01
CA VAL A 54 5.65 -0.30 3.53
C VAL A 54 6.46 -0.71 4.74
N ARG A 55 6.71 -1.99 4.88
CA ARG A 55 7.45 -2.49 6.02
C ARG A 55 8.50 -3.48 5.56
N MET A 56 9.74 -3.26 6.01
CA MET A 56 10.82 -4.20 5.75
C MET A 56 10.80 -5.27 6.82
N GLY A 57 10.46 -6.49 6.42
CA GLY A 57 10.46 -7.62 7.33
C GLY A 57 11.74 -8.39 7.21
N LYS A 58 11.77 -9.54 7.87
CA LYS A 58 12.91 -10.41 7.88
C LYS A 58 13.09 -11.15 6.56
N ASN A 59 11.97 -11.56 5.97
CA ASN A 59 11.99 -12.41 4.80
C ASN A 59 11.49 -11.74 3.53
N TYR A 60 10.88 -10.58 3.65
CA TYR A 60 10.38 -9.84 2.50
C TYR A 60 10.01 -8.43 2.92
N VAL A 61 9.77 -7.59 1.92
CA VAL A 61 9.27 -6.24 2.14
C VAL A 61 7.79 -6.24 1.75
N SER A 62 6.94 -5.76 2.63
CA SER A 62 5.50 -5.78 2.43
C SER A 62 4.98 -4.41 2.07
N PHE A 63 4.03 -4.39 1.12
CA PHE A 63 3.29 -3.19 0.75
C PHE A 63 1.84 -3.45 1.13
N HIS A 64 1.38 -2.75 2.16
CA HIS A 64 -0.01 -2.84 2.60
C HIS A 64 -0.81 -1.77 1.89
N PHE A 65 -1.96 -2.14 1.35
CA PHE A 65 -2.75 -1.21 0.56
C PHE A 65 -4.22 -1.37 0.92
N MET A 66 -4.71 -0.50 1.78
CA MET A 66 -6.04 -0.61 2.32
C MET A 66 -7.16 -0.52 1.27
N PRO A 67 -7.02 0.30 0.21
CA PRO A 67 -8.11 0.39 -0.76
C PRO A 67 -8.54 -0.95 -1.38
N VAL A 68 -7.61 -1.89 -1.61
CA VAL A 68 -8.01 -3.18 -2.18
C VAL A 68 -8.74 -4.04 -1.15
N TYR A 69 -8.49 -3.79 0.14
CA TYR A 69 -9.25 -4.47 1.18
C TYR A 69 -10.69 -3.99 1.22
N MET A 70 -10.89 -2.70 0.97
CA MET A 70 -12.18 -2.07 1.13
C MET A 70 -13.03 -2.10 -0.14
N SER A 71 -12.42 -2.28 -1.31
CA SER A 71 -13.12 -2.23 -2.59
C SER A 71 -12.93 -3.52 -3.34
N GLU A 72 -14.00 -4.30 -3.47
CA GLU A 72 -13.94 -5.53 -4.24
C GLU A 72 -13.66 -5.23 -5.71
N GLN A 73 -14.21 -4.15 -6.21
CA GLN A 73 -13.98 -3.78 -7.60
C GLN A 73 -12.50 -3.50 -7.85
N LEU A 74 -11.86 -2.78 -6.94
CA LEU A 74 -10.44 -2.51 -7.06
C LEU A 74 -9.63 -3.79 -6.93
N ARG A 75 -10.03 -4.67 -6.02
CA ARG A 75 -9.35 -5.95 -5.83
C ARG A 75 -9.40 -6.79 -7.10
N ARG A 76 -10.51 -6.77 -7.80
CA ARG A 76 -10.66 -7.51 -9.04
C ARG A 76 -9.79 -6.97 -10.16
N SER A 77 -9.36 -5.73 -10.07
CA SER A 77 -8.55 -5.11 -11.10
C SER A 77 -7.06 -5.42 -10.96
N ILE A 78 -6.68 -6.15 -9.91
CA ILE A 78 -5.26 -6.45 -9.69
C ILE A 78 -4.77 -7.40 -10.78
N PRO A 79 -3.69 -7.02 -11.50
CA PRO A 79 -3.16 -7.91 -12.54
C PRO A 79 -2.70 -9.25 -11.97
N PRO A 80 -2.72 -10.31 -12.81
CA PRO A 80 -2.45 -11.66 -12.30
C PRO A 80 -1.08 -11.83 -11.64
N ASP A 81 -0.03 -11.26 -12.22
CA ASP A 81 1.31 -11.45 -11.66
C ASP A 81 1.46 -10.68 -10.35
N LEU A 82 0.86 -9.51 -10.26
CA LEU A 82 0.87 -8.76 -9.02
C LEU A 82 0.06 -9.49 -7.94
N ARG A 83 -1.05 -10.11 -8.36
CA ARG A 83 -1.87 -10.87 -7.42
C ARG A 83 -1.09 -12.02 -6.80
N LYS A 84 -0.13 -12.59 -7.52
CA LYS A 84 0.69 -13.66 -6.98
C LYS A 84 1.59 -13.19 -5.83
N ARG A 85 1.81 -11.89 -5.73
CA ARG A 85 2.58 -11.35 -4.61
C ARG A 85 1.74 -11.14 -3.36
N MET A 86 0.44 -11.29 -3.46
CA MET A 86 -0.44 -11.03 -2.32
C MET A 86 -0.40 -12.14 -1.29
N GLN A 87 -0.47 -11.70 -0.04
CA GLN A 87 -0.71 -12.58 1.08
C GLN A 87 -1.83 -11.92 1.87
N GLY A 88 -2.99 -12.58 1.88
CA GLY A 88 -4.17 -11.95 2.44
C GLY A 88 -4.80 -11.02 1.43
N LYS A 89 -5.61 -10.07 1.90
CA LYS A 89 -6.44 -9.25 1.02
C LYS A 89 -5.87 -7.86 0.74
N ALA A 90 -4.83 -7.45 1.43
CA ALA A 90 -4.33 -6.08 1.31
C ALA A 90 -2.82 -5.99 1.33
N CYS A 91 -2.13 -7.08 1.29
CA CYS A 91 -0.68 -7.10 1.48
C CYS A 91 0.00 -7.74 0.28
N PHE A 92 1.02 -7.03 -0.24
CA PHE A 92 1.84 -7.54 -1.34
C PHE A 92 3.27 -7.68 -0.84
N ASN A 93 3.88 -8.84 -1.05
CA ASN A 93 5.22 -9.13 -0.54
C ASN A 93 6.23 -9.23 -1.68
N PHE A 94 7.35 -8.57 -1.49
CA PHE A 94 8.41 -8.53 -2.51
C PHE A 94 9.74 -8.85 -1.88
N THR A 95 10.58 -9.58 -2.62
CA THR A 95 11.95 -9.86 -2.19
C THR A 95 12.97 -9.18 -3.07
N ARG A 96 12.55 -8.63 -4.20
CA ARG A 96 13.44 -7.93 -5.12
C ARG A 96 12.65 -6.94 -5.94
N VAL A 97 13.37 -6.04 -6.59
CA VAL A 97 12.75 -5.05 -7.46
C VAL A 97 12.32 -5.75 -8.76
N ASP A 98 11.08 -5.50 -9.15
CA ASP A 98 10.52 -6.00 -10.39
C ASP A 98 9.79 -4.84 -11.03
N ASP A 99 10.38 -4.28 -12.08
CA ASP A 99 9.87 -3.03 -12.64
C ASP A 99 8.45 -3.15 -13.19
N VAL A 100 8.10 -4.32 -13.74
CA VAL A 100 6.75 -4.51 -14.26
C VAL A 100 5.74 -4.52 -13.12
N LEU A 101 6.04 -5.26 -12.05
CA LEU A 101 5.15 -5.31 -10.91
C LEU A 101 5.06 -3.97 -10.19
N LEU A 102 6.17 -3.25 -10.11
CA LEU A 102 6.15 -1.94 -9.50
C LEU A 102 5.29 -0.97 -10.29
N ALA A 103 5.36 -1.04 -11.63
CA ALA A 103 4.51 -0.18 -12.46
C ALA A 103 3.04 -0.54 -12.27
N GLU A 104 2.72 -1.82 -12.16
CA GLU A 104 1.35 -2.25 -11.91
C GLU A 104 0.86 -1.78 -10.55
N LEU A 105 1.72 -1.88 -9.55
CA LEU A 105 1.38 -1.43 -8.20
C LEU A 105 1.21 0.08 -8.17
N GLU A 106 2.04 0.80 -8.90
CA GLU A 106 1.94 2.24 -9.00
C GLU A 106 0.60 2.67 -9.59
N ALA A 107 0.18 2.00 -10.67
CA ALA A 107 -1.10 2.28 -11.30
C ALA A 107 -2.25 1.95 -10.36
N LEU A 108 -2.14 0.84 -9.64
CA LEU A 108 -3.17 0.44 -8.68
C LEU A 108 -3.27 1.46 -7.56
N THR A 109 -2.13 1.97 -7.10
CA THR A 109 -2.10 2.96 -6.04
C THR A 109 -2.75 4.27 -6.48
N ALA A 110 -2.46 4.70 -7.70
CA ALA A 110 -3.06 5.92 -8.25
C ALA A 110 -4.58 5.79 -8.34
N THR A 111 -5.06 4.63 -8.80
CA THR A 111 -6.50 4.38 -8.84
C THR A 111 -7.07 4.39 -7.43
N GLY A 112 -6.36 3.78 -6.50
CA GLY A 112 -6.82 3.70 -5.12
C GLY A 112 -6.92 5.04 -4.45
N ILE A 113 -5.98 5.96 -4.72
CA ILE A 113 -6.02 7.28 -4.09
C ILE A 113 -7.25 8.05 -4.58
N GLU A 114 -7.61 7.90 -5.86
CA GLU A 114 -8.79 8.58 -6.38
C GLU A 114 -10.05 8.02 -5.76
N ARG A 115 -10.16 6.71 -5.68
CA ARG A 115 -11.34 6.09 -5.08
C ARG A 115 -11.43 6.34 -3.59
N PHE A 116 -10.27 6.31 -2.91
CA PHE A 116 -10.23 6.46 -1.47
C PHE A 116 -10.63 7.87 -1.05
N ARG A 117 -10.34 8.84 -1.89
CA ARG A 117 -10.71 10.22 -1.60
C ARG A 117 -12.21 10.36 -1.43
N ASP A 118 -12.97 9.63 -2.25
CA ASP A 118 -14.41 9.71 -2.23
C ASP A 118 -15.06 8.55 -1.49
N PHE A 119 -14.24 7.65 -0.96
CA PHE A 119 -14.77 6.47 -0.30
C PHE A 119 -15.40 6.84 1.03
N ARG A 120 -16.52 6.20 1.31
CA ARG A 120 -17.15 6.30 2.62
C ARG A 120 -17.37 4.91 3.13
N TRP A 121 -17.17 4.73 4.44
CA TRP A 121 -17.51 3.46 5.03
C TRP A 121 -18.95 3.17 4.74
N PRO A 122 -19.27 1.93 4.42
CA PRO A 122 -20.66 1.58 4.21
C PRO A 122 -21.49 2.03 5.40
N ALA A 123 -22.65 2.61 5.10
CA ALA A 123 -23.51 3.06 6.17
C ALA A 123 -23.85 1.91 7.08
N ARG A 124 -23.94 2.21 8.36
CA ARG A 124 -24.40 1.20 9.29
C ARG A 124 -25.76 0.75 8.89
N ARG A 125 -25.93 -0.53 8.85
CA ARG A 125 -27.26 -1.05 8.66
C ARG A 125 -28.03 -0.83 9.92
N ARG A 126 -29.17 -0.34 9.74
CA ARG A 126 -30.00 -0.05 10.88
C ARG A 126 -31.09 -1.03 10.93
#